data_4bda849cbcde05044dd80e3bbe5df297
#
_entry.id   4bda849cbcde05044dd80e3bbe5df297
#
_cell.length_a   1.000
_cell.length_b   1.000
_cell.length_c   1.000
_cell.angle_alpha   90.00
_cell.angle_beta   90.00
_cell.angle_gamma   90.00
#
_symmetry.space_group_name_H-M   'P 1'
#
loop_
_entity.id
_entity.type
_entity.pdbx_description
1 polymer ?
#
loop_
_entity_poly.entity_id
_entity_poly.type
_entity_poly.pdbx_seq_one_letter_code
_entity_poly.pdbx_strand_id
1 'polypeptide(L)'
;MARNTSDNSGCGCLILIVIAIAFGINKCTESKTTTETTKSSTTTSQPRSSSYYDQQSVEADVEEELSEEDKQYLGNSLSTGATPYKDVYGKNYQCPYTQCSGIKVTAPRESDIVVIIKRNNSSGKVIAHGYIKAGGTYQFNIPDGTYQTFFYYGEGWNPNKVMKGGVKGGFVKDEIFSKDNPQEIYSGVLSYVLQLQRDGNFQTKGSNKSECF
;
A
#
# COMPACT_ATOMS: atom_id res chain seq x y z
N MET A 1 24.51 -57.22 -25.60
CA MET A 1 23.26 -57.95 -25.36
C MET A 1 22.57 -57.37 -24.11
N ALA A 2 21.27 -57.28 -24.18
CA ALA A 2 20.32 -56.85 -23.14
C ALA A 2 20.19 -55.35 -22.85
N ARG A 3 19.14 -54.79 -23.46
CA ARG A 3 18.46 -53.54 -23.12
C ARG A 3 17.60 -53.75 -21.87
N ASN A 4 17.61 -52.79 -20.94
CA ASN A 4 16.51 -52.67 -19.98
C ASN A 4 15.96 -51.25 -20.07
N THR A 5 14.79 -51.15 -20.66
CA THR A 5 13.88 -50.02 -20.58
C THR A 5 13.11 -50.08 -19.27
N SER A 6 13.16 -49.05 -18.47
CA SER A 6 12.30 -48.89 -17.31
C SER A 6 11.41 -47.67 -17.55
N ASP A 7 10.17 -47.93 -17.93
CA ASP A 7 9.08 -46.95 -18.00
C ASP A 7 8.69 -46.55 -16.56
N ASN A 8 8.82 -45.27 -16.21
CA ASN A 8 8.30 -44.76 -14.95
C ASN A 8 7.12 -43.82 -15.27
N SER A 9 5.92 -44.41 -15.27
CA SER A 9 4.64 -43.77 -15.38
C SER A 9 4.36 -42.95 -14.11
N GLY A 10 4.60 -41.65 -14.16
CA GLY A 10 4.28 -40.74 -13.08
C GLY A 10 2.79 -40.40 -13.08
N CYS A 11 2.09 -40.92 -12.09
CA CYS A 11 0.69 -40.65 -11.81
C CYS A 11 0.51 -39.19 -11.36
N GLY A 12 -0.01 -38.34 -12.23
CA GLY A 12 -0.37 -36.95 -11.90
C GLY A 12 -1.63 -36.91 -11.05
N CYS A 13 -1.47 -36.58 -9.78
CA CYS A 13 -2.59 -36.34 -8.87
C CYS A 13 -3.14 -34.92 -9.08
N LEU A 14 -4.20 -34.80 -9.87
CA LEU A 14 -4.99 -33.59 -10.02
C LEU A 14 -5.85 -33.38 -8.77
N ILE A 15 -5.41 -32.51 -7.87
CA ILE A 15 -6.23 -32.07 -6.73
C ILE A 15 -7.13 -30.94 -7.21
N LEU A 16 -8.41 -31.25 -7.48
CA LEU A 16 -9.47 -30.30 -7.66
C LEU A 16 -9.90 -29.77 -6.27
N ILE A 17 -9.52 -28.57 -5.94
CA ILE A 17 -10.04 -27.87 -4.76
C ILE A 17 -11.38 -27.23 -5.19
N VAL A 18 -12.48 -27.85 -4.75
CA VAL A 18 -13.82 -27.27 -4.85
C VAL A 18 -14.01 -26.33 -3.65
N ILE A 19 -14.03 -25.02 -3.88
CA ILE A 19 -14.39 -24.06 -2.86
C ILE A 19 -15.91 -23.95 -2.82
N ALA A 20 -16.53 -24.54 -1.80
CA ALA A 20 -17.95 -24.36 -1.49
C ALA A 20 -18.18 -23.01 -0.83
N ILE A 21 -18.76 -22.05 -1.55
CA ILE A 21 -19.21 -20.78 -0.98
C ILE A 21 -20.57 -21.04 -0.30
N ALA A 22 -20.56 -21.09 1.03
CA ALA A 22 -21.80 -21.12 1.82
C ALA A 22 -22.38 -19.71 1.93
N PHE A 23 -23.45 -19.43 1.19
CA PHE A 23 -24.27 -18.25 1.39
C PHE A 23 -25.14 -18.43 2.64
N GLY A 24 -24.78 -17.77 3.72
CA GLY A 24 -25.62 -17.62 4.90
C GLY A 24 -26.67 -16.54 4.69
N ILE A 25 -27.92 -16.94 4.47
CA ILE A 25 -29.07 -16.04 4.42
C ILE A 25 -29.57 -15.82 5.86
N ASN A 26 -29.27 -14.64 6.45
CA ASN A 26 -29.88 -14.24 7.70
C ASN A 26 -31.25 -13.57 7.42
N LYS A 27 -32.30 -14.27 7.82
CA LYS A 27 -33.70 -13.77 7.87
C LYS A 27 -33.82 -12.65 8.90
N CYS A 28 -34.27 -11.48 8.48
CA CYS A 28 -34.80 -10.44 9.33
C CYS A 28 -36.14 -10.93 9.92
N THR A 29 -36.22 -10.93 11.24
CA THR A 29 -37.49 -11.10 11.96
C THR A 29 -38.01 -9.72 12.32
N GLU A 30 -39.16 -9.37 11.74
CA GLU A 30 -39.96 -8.20 12.14
C GLU A 30 -40.57 -8.45 13.55
N SER A 31 -40.45 -7.45 14.42
CA SER A 31 -41.25 -7.35 15.61
C SER A 31 -42.00 -6.02 15.62
N LYS A 32 -43.32 -6.13 15.46
CA LYS A 32 -44.33 -5.07 15.66
C LYS A 32 -44.56 -4.86 17.14
N THR A 33 -44.89 -3.62 17.51
CA THR A 33 -45.85 -3.21 18.56
C THR A 33 -45.36 -1.91 19.18
N THR A 34 -46.05 -0.85 19.44
CA THR A 34 -47.43 -0.40 19.42
C THR A 34 -47.38 1.09 19.80
N THR A 35 -48.28 1.83 19.26
CA THR A 35 -48.64 3.23 19.43
C THR A 35 -48.91 3.60 20.90
N GLU A 36 -48.43 4.77 21.35
CA GLU A 36 -49.24 5.63 22.21
C GLU A 36 -48.93 7.13 21.97
N THR A 37 -50.04 7.81 21.77
CA THR A 37 -50.18 9.24 21.50
C THR A 37 -50.27 9.99 22.82
N THR A 38 -49.59 11.09 23.00
CA THR A 38 -50.06 12.18 23.88
C THR A 38 -49.65 13.55 23.35
N LYS A 39 -50.63 14.43 23.34
CA LYS A 39 -50.72 15.76 22.78
C LYS A 39 -50.00 16.84 23.59
N SER A 40 -49.61 17.88 22.83
CA SER A 40 -49.79 19.33 23.11
C SER A 40 -48.84 20.02 24.11
N SER A 41 -48.08 20.99 23.65
CA SER A 41 -48.44 22.42 23.76
C SER A 41 -47.40 23.33 23.09
N THR A 42 -47.95 24.29 22.41
CA THR A 42 -47.39 25.42 21.67
C THR A 42 -46.68 26.38 22.64
N THR A 43 -45.48 26.84 22.27
CA THR A 43 -45.05 28.23 22.57
C THR A 43 -44.11 28.75 21.50
N THR A 44 -44.56 29.76 20.82
CA THR A 44 -43.92 30.63 19.83
C THR A 44 -42.82 31.47 20.48
N SER A 45 -41.65 31.51 19.91
CA SER A 45 -40.82 32.72 19.85
C SER A 45 -39.67 32.57 18.81
N GLN A 46 -39.75 33.38 17.78
CA GLN A 46 -38.76 33.68 16.76
C GLN A 46 -37.91 34.88 17.23
N PRO A 47 -36.89 35.30 16.47
CA PRO A 47 -35.68 34.63 15.94
C PRO A 47 -34.42 35.37 16.43
N ARG A 48 -33.28 34.68 16.44
CA ARG A 48 -32.01 35.38 16.35
C ARG A 48 -31.12 34.68 15.34
N SER A 49 -31.03 35.28 14.20
CA SER A 49 -29.98 35.10 13.20
C SER A 49 -28.62 35.28 13.86
N SER A 50 -27.84 34.20 13.87
CA SER A 50 -26.41 34.25 14.03
C SER A 50 -25.84 33.35 12.94
N SER A 51 -25.53 34.01 11.80
CA SER A 51 -24.73 33.38 10.75
C SER A 51 -23.33 33.10 11.28
N TYR A 52 -23.15 31.89 11.77
CA TYR A 52 -21.81 31.36 11.96
C TYR A 52 -21.36 30.84 10.59
N TYR A 53 -20.70 31.71 9.83
CA TYR A 53 -19.91 31.28 8.70
C TYR A 53 -18.74 30.52 9.27
N ASP A 54 -18.86 29.19 9.25
CA ASP A 54 -17.72 28.29 9.34
C ASP A 54 -16.83 28.60 8.12
N GLN A 55 -15.77 29.35 8.35
CA GLN A 55 -14.69 29.52 7.40
C GLN A 55 -13.97 28.17 7.32
N GLN A 56 -14.55 27.27 6.54
CA GLN A 56 -13.81 26.17 5.97
C GLN A 56 -12.71 26.80 5.13
N SER A 57 -11.51 26.84 5.69
CA SER A 57 -10.31 27.24 4.98
C SER A 57 -10.19 26.30 3.78
N VAL A 58 -10.54 26.83 2.62
CA VAL A 58 -10.14 26.27 1.33
C VAL A 58 -8.62 26.41 1.34
N GLU A 59 -7.90 25.35 1.76
CA GLU A 59 -6.49 25.22 1.44
C GLU A 59 -6.45 25.21 -0.09
N ALA A 60 -6.11 26.35 -0.67
CA ALA A 60 -5.79 26.45 -2.06
C ALA A 60 -4.67 25.42 -2.30
N ASP A 61 -4.86 24.53 -3.26
CA ASP A 61 -3.80 23.74 -3.85
C ASP A 61 -2.73 24.73 -4.34
N VAL A 62 -1.76 24.99 -3.49
CA VAL A 62 -0.55 25.67 -3.89
C VAL A 62 0.17 24.63 -4.72
N GLU A 63 0.05 24.68 -6.03
CA GLU A 63 0.96 24.00 -6.95
C GLU A 63 2.37 24.43 -6.52
N GLU A 64 3.06 23.56 -5.80
CA GLU A 64 4.43 23.81 -5.37
C GLU A 64 5.29 23.88 -6.63
N GLU A 65 5.63 25.09 -7.05
CA GLU A 65 6.40 25.32 -8.27
C GLU A 65 7.77 24.66 -8.09
N LEU A 66 8.03 23.61 -8.91
CA LEU A 66 9.28 22.86 -8.87
C LEU A 66 10.49 23.80 -9.04
N SER A 67 11.47 23.64 -8.18
CA SER A 67 12.73 24.36 -8.33
C SER A 67 13.39 24.03 -9.69
N GLU A 68 14.13 25.00 -10.25
CA GLU A 68 14.86 24.78 -11.50
C GLU A 68 15.86 23.61 -11.39
N GLU A 69 16.38 23.37 -10.17
CA GLU A 69 17.24 22.23 -9.88
C GLU A 69 16.48 20.89 -9.97
N ASP A 70 15.22 20.84 -9.50
CA ASP A 70 14.41 19.62 -9.55
C ASP A 70 13.84 19.34 -10.93
N LYS A 71 13.59 20.36 -11.76
CA LYS A 71 13.06 20.21 -13.12
C LYS A 71 13.93 19.28 -13.99
N GLN A 72 15.26 19.30 -13.80
CA GLN A 72 16.17 18.41 -14.54
C GLN A 72 15.93 16.92 -14.27
N TYR A 73 15.28 16.57 -13.15
CA TYR A 73 15.04 15.18 -12.75
C TYR A 73 13.66 14.65 -13.13
N LEU A 74 12.75 15.48 -13.71
CA LEU A 74 11.37 15.07 -14.04
C LEU A 74 11.30 13.82 -14.92
N GLY A 75 12.24 13.65 -15.85
CA GLY A 75 12.30 12.45 -16.70
C GLY A 75 13.13 11.30 -16.12
N ASN A 76 13.65 11.46 -14.91
CA ASN A 76 14.57 10.50 -14.33
C ASN A 76 13.81 9.37 -13.61
N SER A 77 14.27 8.13 -13.77
CA SER A 77 13.63 6.94 -13.20
C SER A 77 14.68 5.86 -12.98
N LEU A 78 14.53 5.07 -11.93
CA LEU A 78 15.38 3.91 -11.68
C LEU A 78 14.79 2.65 -12.30
N SER A 79 15.61 1.62 -12.47
CA SER A 79 15.11 0.31 -12.92
C SER A 79 14.28 -0.36 -11.81
N THR A 80 13.23 -1.09 -12.19
CA THR A 80 12.48 -1.94 -11.25
C THR A 80 13.44 -2.91 -10.57
N GLY A 81 13.35 -3.00 -9.23
CA GLY A 81 14.24 -3.78 -8.39
C GLY A 81 15.49 -3.04 -7.91
N ALA A 82 15.74 -1.80 -8.38
CA ALA A 82 16.81 -0.98 -7.81
C ALA A 82 16.60 -0.74 -6.31
N THR A 83 17.69 -0.69 -5.56
CA THR A 83 17.68 -0.49 -4.09
C THR A 83 18.31 0.85 -3.74
N PRO A 84 17.57 1.97 -3.90
CA PRO A 84 18.14 3.32 -3.79
C PRO A 84 18.72 3.63 -2.41
N TYR A 85 18.21 3.00 -1.37
CA TYR A 85 18.61 3.26 0.02
C TYR A 85 19.53 2.19 0.62
N LYS A 86 20.24 1.44 -0.23
CA LYS A 86 21.13 0.35 0.23
C LYS A 86 22.24 0.80 1.18
N ASP A 87 22.68 2.06 1.04
CA ASP A 87 23.77 2.61 1.87
C ASP A 87 23.30 2.92 3.30
N VAL A 88 21.98 3.10 3.49
CA VAL A 88 21.35 3.37 4.80
C VAL A 88 20.77 2.10 5.40
N TYR A 89 20.00 1.34 4.63
CA TYR A 89 19.26 0.17 5.13
C TYR A 89 20.00 -1.15 4.88
N GLY A 90 21.09 -1.12 4.13
CA GLY A 90 21.82 -2.30 3.73
C GLY A 90 21.17 -3.01 2.53
N LYS A 91 21.70 -4.19 2.23
CA LYS A 91 21.16 -5.05 1.18
C LYS A 91 19.85 -5.68 1.66
N ASN A 92 18.91 -5.86 0.73
CA ASN A 92 17.71 -6.63 1.00
C ASN A 92 18.07 -8.04 1.49
N TYR A 93 17.23 -8.56 2.37
CA TYR A 93 17.40 -9.93 2.86
C TYR A 93 17.47 -10.91 1.68
N GLN A 94 18.48 -11.75 1.71
CA GLN A 94 18.64 -12.85 0.75
C GLN A 94 18.06 -14.10 1.40
N CYS A 95 16.94 -14.54 0.89
CA CYS A 95 16.29 -15.73 1.41
C CYS A 95 16.99 -17.01 0.93
N PRO A 96 17.37 -17.92 1.84
CA PRO A 96 17.86 -19.23 1.43
C PRO A 96 16.73 -20.05 0.80
N TYR A 97 17.01 -20.73 -0.26
CA TYR A 97 16.19 -21.32 -1.32
C TYR A 97 14.90 -22.11 -0.99
N THR A 98 14.53 -22.36 0.25
CA THR A 98 13.47 -23.35 0.54
C THR A 98 12.31 -22.89 1.42
N GLN A 99 12.37 -21.75 2.08
CA GLN A 99 11.31 -21.28 2.99
C GLN A 99 11.21 -19.76 3.00
N CYS A 100 10.76 -19.18 1.91
CA CYS A 100 10.59 -17.75 1.82
C CYS A 100 9.13 -17.41 1.61
N SER A 101 8.66 -16.49 2.43
CA SER A 101 7.49 -15.70 2.11
C SER A 101 7.84 -14.59 1.14
N GLY A 102 6.84 -13.92 0.59
CA GLY A 102 7.04 -12.83 -0.34
C GLY A 102 6.05 -11.70 -0.19
N ILE A 103 6.48 -10.51 -0.59
CA ILE A 103 5.59 -9.38 -0.85
C ILE A 103 5.76 -9.01 -2.31
N LYS A 104 4.69 -9.18 -3.09
CA LYS A 104 4.65 -8.83 -4.51
C LYS A 104 3.88 -7.52 -4.68
N VAL A 105 4.50 -6.55 -5.34
CA VAL A 105 3.88 -5.24 -5.53
C VAL A 105 3.86 -4.90 -7.02
N THR A 106 2.69 -4.49 -7.49
CA THR A 106 2.51 -3.89 -8.82
C THR A 106 2.25 -2.40 -8.64
N ALA A 107 3.11 -1.57 -9.21
CA ALA A 107 2.99 -0.11 -9.19
C ALA A 107 1.81 0.38 -10.04
N PRO A 108 1.21 1.53 -9.72
CA PRO A 108 0.23 2.17 -10.60
C PRO A 108 0.88 2.53 -11.95
N ARG A 109 0.05 2.73 -12.95
CA ARG A 109 0.56 3.08 -14.30
C ARG A 109 1.04 4.52 -14.41
N GLU A 110 0.55 5.35 -13.52
CA GLU A 110 0.73 6.81 -13.53
C GLU A 110 1.88 7.28 -12.63
N SER A 111 2.49 6.37 -11.84
CA SER A 111 3.50 6.78 -10.86
C SER A 111 4.53 5.69 -10.64
N ASP A 112 5.78 6.09 -10.54
CA ASP A 112 6.84 5.27 -9.97
C ASP A 112 6.66 5.14 -8.46
N ILE A 113 7.18 4.09 -7.86
CA ILE A 113 7.11 3.90 -6.40
C ILE A 113 8.43 3.41 -5.81
N VAL A 114 8.67 3.77 -4.56
CA VAL A 114 9.61 3.05 -3.70
C VAL A 114 8.83 2.31 -2.63
N VAL A 115 9.05 1.01 -2.54
CA VAL A 115 8.49 0.16 -1.50
C VAL A 115 9.51 0.02 -0.37
N ILE A 116 9.05 0.19 0.88
CA ILE A 116 9.88 -0.02 2.09
C ILE A 116 9.12 -1.00 2.98
N ILE A 117 9.78 -2.11 3.35
CA ILE A 117 9.20 -3.18 4.17
C ILE A 117 9.89 -3.16 5.53
N LYS A 118 9.13 -2.87 6.58
CA LYS A 118 9.62 -2.85 7.96
C LYS A 118 9.09 -4.05 8.73
N ARG A 119 9.89 -4.58 9.64
CA ARG A 119 9.47 -5.67 10.52
C ARG A 119 8.51 -5.15 11.59
N ASN A 120 7.42 -5.86 11.81
CA ASN A 120 6.37 -5.62 12.79
C ASN A 120 5.53 -4.34 12.54
N ASN A 121 6.13 -3.16 12.60
CA ASN A 121 5.43 -1.87 12.55
C ASN A 121 6.30 -0.73 11.99
N SER A 122 5.79 0.50 12.01
CA SER A 122 6.48 1.68 11.48
C SER A 122 7.83 2.00 12.12
N SER A 123 8.04 1.57 13.37
CA SER A 123 9.33 1.74 14.08
C SER A 123 10.28 0.56 13.86
N GLY A 124 9.83 -0.46 13.14
CA GLY A 124 10.60 -1.66 12.89
C GLY A 124 11.78 -1.46 11.95
N LYS A 125 12.76 -2.36 12.03
CA LYS A 125 13.90 -2.37 11.11
C LYS A 125 13.43 -2.59 9.67
N VAL A 126 13.96 -1.81 8.72
CA VAL A 126 13.79 -2.08 7.28
C VAL A 126 14.50 -3.39 6.92
N ILE A 127 13.77 -4.31 6.30
CA ILE A 127 14.28 -5.61 5.86
C ILE A 127 14.45 -5.69 4.36
N ALA A 128 13.62 -4.97 3.64
CA ALA A 128 13.72 -4.87 2.19
C ALA A 128 13.20 -3.51 1.72
N HIS A 129 13.72 -3.04 0.62
CA HIS A 129 13.24 -1.87 -0.07
C HIS A 129 13.53 -2.01 -1.57
N GLY A 130 12.78 -1.31 -2.39
CA GLY A 130 13.03 -1.35 -3.84
C GLY A 130 12.18 -0.37 -4.62
N TYR A 131 12.73 0.07 -5.73
CA TYR A 131 12.08 0.92 -6.70
C TYR A 131 11.30 0.07 -7.71
N ILE A 132 10.10 0.49 -8.07
CA ILE A 132 9.27 -0.14 -9.08
C ILE A 132 8.78 0.95 -10.02
N LYS A 133 9.10 0.83 -11.30
CA LYS A 133 8.61 1.75 -12.33
C LYS A 133 7.10 1.67 -12.46
N ALA A 134 6.50 2.74 -12.92
CA ALA A 134 5.08 2.83 -13.28
C ALA A 134 4.63 1.61 -14.09
N GLY A 135 3.55 0.95 -13.65
CA GLY A 135 3.02 -0.29 -14.21
C GLY A 135 3.90 -1.53 -14.01
N GLY A 136 5.08 -1.40 -13.42
CA GLY A 136 5.99 -2.50 -13.15
C GLY A 136 5.54 -3.38 -11.97
N THR A 137 6.10 -4.57 -11.89
CA THR A 137 5.86 -5.51 -10.78
C THR A 137 7.20 -6.01 -10.23
N TYR A 138 7.30 -6.08 -8.91
CA TYR A 138 8.47 -6.64 -8.24
C TYR A 138 8.04 -7.47 -7.03
N GLN A 139 8.78 -8.55 -6.75
CA GLN A 139 8.57 -9.41 -5.59
C GLN A 139 9.78 -9.34 -4.66
N PHE A 140 9.52 -9.01 -3.41
CA PHE A 140 10.49 -9.06 -2.32
C PHE A 140 10.40 -10.42 -1.65
N ASN A 141 11.49 -11.18 -1.63
CA ASN A 141 11.56 -12.44 -0.90
C ASN A 141 12.02 -12.14 0.52
N ILE A 142 11.21 -12.49 1.50
CA ILE A 142 11.40 -12.18 2.91
C ILE A 142 11.20 -13.43 3.76
N PRO A 143 11.77 -13.52 4.98
CA PRO A 143 11.45 -14.61 5.92
C PRO A 143 9.97 -14.55 6.33
N ASP A 144 9.47 -15.61 6.89
CA ASP A 144 8.19 -15.62 7.58
C ASP A 144 8.19 -14.60 8.74
N GLY A 145 7.04 -13.96 8.97
CA GLY A 145 6.91 -12.98 10.05
C GLY A 145 5.85 -11.94 9.81
N THR A 146 5.83 -10.92 10.68
CA THR A 146 4.94 -9.77 10.58
C THR A 146 5.68 -8.60 9.97
N TYR A 147 5.05 -7.93 9.01
CA TYR A 147 5.64 -6.83 8.25
C TYR A 147 4.64 -5.72 8.01
N GLN A 148 5.13 -4.48 8.02
CA GLN A 148 4.40 -3.32 7.56
C GLN A 148 5.05 -2.80 6.28
N THR A 149 4.23 -2.67 5.22
CA THR A 149 4.68 -2.20 3.91
C THR A 149 4.29 -0.73 3.73
N PHE A 150 5.26 0.07 3.32
CA PHE A 150 5.13 1.48 2.99
C PHE A 150 5.32 1.67 1.49
N PHE A 151 4.55 2.59 0.93
CA PHE A 151 4.59 2.95 -0.48
C PHE A 151 4.84 4.45 -0.58
N TYR A 152 5.92 4.81 -1.23
CA TYR A 152 6.30 6.19 -1.53
C TYR A 152 6.21 6.37 -3.04
N TYR A 153 5.27 7.18 -3.47
CA TYR A 153 4.93 7.45 -4.87
C TYR A 153 5.53 8.76 -5.32
N GLY A 154 5.71 8.92 -6.63
CA GLY A 154 6.07 10.19 -7.24
C GLY A 154 6.56 10.04 -8.66
N GLU A 155 6.95 11.19 -9.23
CA GLU A 155 7.56 11.34 -10.54
C GLU A 155 8.93 12.01 -10.43
N GLY A 156 9.84 11.64 -11.34
CA GLY A 156 11.16 12.25 -11.43
C GLY A 156 12.05 11.89 -10.23
N TRP A 157 13.06 11.08 -10.44
CA TRP A 157 13.95 10.64 -9.37
C TRP A 157 15.18 11.54 -9.24
N ASN A 158 15.28 12.29 -8.13
CA ASN A 158 16.48 13.05 -7.77
C ASN A 158 17.33 12.24 -6.77
N PRO A 159 18.50 11.71 -7.15
CA PRO A 159 19.35 10.92 -6.27
C PRO A 159 19.96 11.72 -5.12
N ASN A 160 19.99 13.06 -5.23
CA ASN A 160 20.56 13.97 -4.25
C ASN A 160 19.52 14.55 -3.28
N LYS A 161 18.22 14.38 -3.54
CA LYS A 161 17.16 14.88 -2.66
C LYS A 161 17.33 14.30 -1.26
N VAL A 162 17.46 15.18 -0.27
CA VAL A 162 17.64 14.77 1.12
C VAL A 162 16.27 14.48 1.74
N MET A 163 16.09 13.24 2.16
CA MET A 163 14.91 12.77 2.88
C MET A 163 15.15 12.86 4.40
N LYS A 164 14.14 12.49 5.20
CA LYS A 164 14.27 12.44 6.65
C LYS A 164 15.40 11.46 7.07
N GLY A 165 16.11 11.79 8.15
CA GLY A 165 17.21 10.97 8.64
C GLY A 165 18.49 11.02 7.77
N GLY A 166 18.56 11.96 6.81
CA GLY A 166 19.72 12.10 5.93
C GLY A 166 19.77 11.07 4.81
N VAL A 167 18.69 10.31 4.61
CA VAL A 167 18.56 9.39 3.48
C VAL A 167 18.54 10.19 2.18
N LYS A 168 19.32 9.78 1.16
CA LYS A 168 19.40 10.46 -0.14
C LYS A 168 18.61 9.71 -1.20
N GLY A 169 17.92 10.49 -2.03
CA GLY A 169 17.09 10.01 -3.12
C GLY A 169 15.61 10.18 -2.84
N GLY A 170 14.90 10.81 -3.77
CA GLY A 170 13.46 11.05 -3.65
C GLY A 170 12.85 11.51 -4.96
N PHE A 171 11.53 11.47 -5.04
CA PHE A 171 10.79 12.01 -6.16
C PHE A 171 10.74 13.53 -6.06
N VAL A 172 10.66 14.21 -7.21
CA VAL A 172 10.61 15.67 -7.25
C VAL A 172 9.20 16.20 -7.41
N LYS A 173 8.26 15.35 -7.84
CA LYS A 173 6.88 15.74 -8.12
C LYS A 173 5.90 14.67 -7.64
N ASP A 174 4.70 15.10 -7.23
CA ASP A 174 3.55 14.27 -6.82
C ASP A 174 3.91 13.26 -5.71
N GLU A 175 4.67 13.71 -4.71
CA GLU A 175 5.08 12.87 -3.59
C GLU A 175 3.89 12.46 -2.72
N ILE A 176 3.59 11.17 -2.68
CA ILE A 176 2.53 10.60 -1.84
C ILE A 176 3.12 9.47 -0.99
N PHE A 177 2.75 9.46 0.28
CA PHE A 177 3.13 8.39 1.21
C PHE A 177 1.90 7.64 1.68
N SER A 178 1.93 6.32 1.56
CA SER A 178 0.89 5.45 2.10
C SER A 178 1.48 4.20 2.76
N LYS A 179 0.69 3.53 3.56
CA LYS A 179 1.09 2.29 4.24
C LYS A 179 -0.09 1.34 4.38
N ASP A 180 0.18 0.06 4.47
CA ASP A 180 -0.78 -0.93 4.97
C ASP A 180 -0.67 -1.09 6.49
N ASN A 181 -1.62 -1.78 7.09
CA ASN A 181 -1.47 -2.29 8.45
C ASN A 181 -0.40 -3.40 8.47
N PRO A 182 0.20 -3.69 9.62
CA PRO A 182 1.05 -4.85 9.75
C PRO A 182 0.32 -6.14 9.33
N GLN A 183 0.97 -6.92 8.47
CA GLN A 183 0.46 -8.18 7.93
C GLN A 183 1.37 -9.33 8.36
N GLU A 184 0.77 -10.43 8.76
CA GLU A 184 1.47 -11.65 9.11
C GLU A 184 1.54 -12.55 7.87
N ILE A 185 2.75 -12.98 7.49
CA ILE A 185 2.99 -13.73 6.26
C ILE A 185 3.81 -14.98 6.61
N TYR A 186 3.23 -16.14 6.32
CA TYR A 186 3.87 -17.44 6.52
C TYR A 186 3.72 -18.29 5.27
N SER A 187 4.84 -18.76 4.73
CA SER A 187 4.90 -19.69 3.59
C SER A 187 4.02 -19.27 2.41
N GLY A 188 3.92 -17.95 2.17
CA GLY A 188 3.02 -17.41 1.16
C GLY A 188 3.50 -16.09 0.57
N VAL A 189 2.75 -15.59 -0.41
CA VAL A 189 3.01 -14.30 -1.07
C VAL A 189 1.82 -13.37 -0.85
N LEU A 190 2.05 -12.25 -0.16
CA LEU A 190 1.11 -11.15 -0.09
C LEU A 190 1.26 -10.28 -1.33
N SER A 191 0.15 -10.02 -2.03
CA SER A 191 0.18 -9.26 -3.28
C SER A 191 -0.57 -7.94 -3.16
N TYR A 192 0.07 -6.85 -3.58
CA TYR A 192 -0.51 -5.53 -3.71
C TYR A 192 -0.59 -5.15 -5.19
N VAL A 193 -1.76 -4.71 -5.63
CA VAL A 193 -1.97 -4.05 -6.93
C VAL A 193 -2.40 -2.63 -6.61
N LEU A 194 -1.47 -1.69 -6.77
CA LEU A 194 -1.67 -0.30 -6.38
C LEU A 194 -2.32 0.48 -7.52
N GLN A 195 -3.27 1.34 -7.17
CA GLN A 195 -3.97 2.23 -8.08
C GLN A 195 -4.05 3.61 -7.43
N LEU A 196 -3.64 4.65 -8.14
CA LEU A 196 -3.86 6.02 -7.69
C LEU A 196 -5.31 6.38 -7.97
N GLN A 197 -6.07 6.60 -6.92
CA GLN A 197 -7.44 7.10 -7.02
C GLN A 197 -7.46 8.55 -6.55
N ARG A 198 -7.84 9.46 -7.42
CA ARG A 198 -7.99 10.88 -7.08
C ARG A 198 -9.22 11.13 -6.20
N ASP A 199 -10.26 10.28 -6.36
CA ASP A 199 -11.54 10.41 -5.65
C ASP A 199 -12.04 9.02 -5.25
N GLY A 200 -11.62 8.46 -4.10
CA GLY A 200 -12.13 7.16 -3.73
C GLY A 200 -11.55 6.55 -2.45
N ASN A 201 -12.26 5.57 -1.92
CA ASN A 201 -11.88 4.82 -0.73
C ASN A 201 -10.63 3.98 -0.99
N PHE A 202 -9.48 4.53 -0.71
CA PHE A 202 -8.23 3.80 -0.75
C PHE A 202 -8.15 2.85 0.45
N GLN A 203 -7.78 1.60 0.24
CA GLN A 203 -7.62 0.64 1.33
C GLN A 203 -6.31 0.82 2.11
N THR A 204 -5.34 1.55 1.57
CA THR A 204 -4.13 1.92 2.31
C THR A 204 -4.38 3.16 3.15
N LYS A 205 -3.72 3.22 4.31
CA LYS A 205 -3.78 4.39 5.19
C LYS A 205 -2.77 5.43 4.73
N GLY A 206 -3.12 6.71 4.86
CA GLY A 206 -2.18 7.79 4.69
C GLY A 206 -0.95 7.57 5.59
N SER A 207 0.21 7.92 5.11
CA SER A 207 1.47 7.92 5.83
C SER A 207 2.18 9.25 5.60
N ASN A 208 3.33 9.42 6.20
CA ASN A 208 4.15 10.61 6.02
C ASN A 208 5.63 10.22 5.89
N LYS A 209 6.42 11.19 5.44
CA LYS A 209 7.87 11.03 5.26
C LYS A 209 8.57 10.47 6.51
N SER A 210 8.09 10.82 7.72
CA SER A 210 8.74 10.40 8.95
C SER A 210 8.39 8.98 9.42
N GLU A 211 7.32 8.41 8.93
CA GLU A 211 6.98 7.01 9.16
C GLU A 211 7.63 6.10 8.12
N CYS A 212 7.80 6.61 6.91
CA CYS A 212 8.39 5.88 5.80
C CYS A 212 9.91 5.75 5.99
N PHE A 213 10.59 6.83 6.35
CA PHE A 213 12.02 6.96 6.58
C PHE A 213 12.32 7.17 8.08
#